data_b34c6389109051676fd81b28a5a938f5
#
_entry.id   b34c6389109051676fd81b28a5a938f5
#
_cell.length_a   1.000
_cell.length_b   1.000
_cell.length_c   1.000
_cell.angle_alpha   90.00
_cell.angle_beta   90.00
_cell.angle_gamma   90.00
#
_symmetry.space_group_name_H-M   'P 1'
#
loop_
_entity.id
_entity.type
_entity.pdbx_description
1 polymer ?
#
loop_
_entity_poly.entity_id
_entity_poly.type
_entity_poly.pdbx_seq_one_letter_code
_entity_poly.pdbx_strand_id
1 'polypeptide(L)'
;MIAGAKYGHTNLIAKDWKALARFYEEQFGCIPVPPERDFKGSDLERGTGIPGAELRGAHLRLPGHGAEGPTLEIFNYNILKEKPDVAVNRPGFGHIAFVVNDVPSAREAVLAAGGQAVGEVVTLTTAAGSKVTWVYVTDPEGNVIELQSWSK
;
A
#
# COMPACT_ATOMS: atom_id res chain seq x y z
N MET A 1 -1.29 -27.85 2.61
CA MET A 1 -0.42 -26.74 3.09
C MET A 1 0.76 -26.62 2.13
N ILE A 2 1.11 -25.40 1.70
CA ILE A 2 2.28 -25.15 0.85
C ILE A 2 3.49 -25.02 1.77
N ALA A 3 4.43 -25.98 1.70
CA ALA A 3 5.61 -26.01 2.56
C ALA A 3 6.53 -24.81 2.22
N GLY A 4 7.09 -24.16 3.25
CA GLY A 4 8.03 -23.06 3.09
C GLY A 4 7.43 -21.74 2.60
N ALA A 5 6.11 -21.60 2.52
CA ALA A 5 5.47 -20.37 2.13
C ALA A 5 5.83 -19.23 3.09
N LYS A 6 6.25 -18.08 2.54
CA LYS A 6 6.51 -16.84 3.25
C LYS A 6 5.74 -15.72 2.57
N TYR A 7 5.29 -14.73 3.35
CA TYR A 7 4.73 -13.52 2.78
C TYR A 7 5.85 -12.72 2.10
N GLY A 8 5.68 -12.40 0.83
CA GLY A 8 6.69 -11.73 0.02
C GLY A 8 6.42 -10.22 -0.11
N HIS A 9 5.30 -9.87 -0.70
CA HIS A 9 4.96 -8.48 -0.98
C HIS A 9 3.46 -8.27 -1.14
N THR A 10 3.05 -7.00 -1.08
CA THR A 10 1.80 -6.49 -1.64
C THR A 10 2.14 -5.65 -2.86
N ASN A 11 1.34 -5.72 -3.91
CA ASN A 11 1.54 -4.91 -5.11
C ASN A 11 0.42 -3.87 -5.26
N LEU A 12 0.80 -2.63 -5.60
CA LEU A 12 -0.09 -1.55 -6.01
C LEU A 12 0.19 -1.21 -7.48
N ILE A 13 -0.86 -1.10 -8.28
CA ILE A 13 -0.78 -0.61 -9.64
C ILE A 13 -1.13 0.88 -9.65
N ALA A 14 -0.20 1.70 -10.12
CA ALA A 14 -0.28 3.16 -10.11
C ALA A 14 -0.28 3.74 -11.52
N LYS A 15 -0.87 4.92 -11.67
CA LYS A 15 -0.72 5.75 -12.88
C LYS A 15 0.65 6.41 -12.90
N ASP A 16 1.08 6.94 -11.76
CA ASP A 16 2.42 7.50 -11.54
C ASP A 16 3.11 6.76 -10.38
N TRP A 17 3.79 5.67 -10.72
CA TRP A 17 4.47 4.86 -9.72
C TRP A 17 5.58 5.61 -8.97
N LYS A 18 6.24 6.61 -9.60
CA LYS A 18 7.29 7.39 -8.94
C LYS A 18 6.73 8.33 -7.89
N ALA A 19 5.64 9.02 -8.21
CA ALA A 19 4.95 9.88 -7.25
C ALA A 19 4.40 9.05 -6.09
N LEU A 20 3.79 7.90 -6.39
CA LEU A 20 3.25 7.01 -5.35
C LEU A 20 4.36 6.40 -4.47
N ALA A 21 5.48 5.97 -5.04
CA ALA A 21 6.63 5.47 -4.29
C ALA A 21 7.15 6.53 -3.32
N ARG A 22 7.36 7.77 -3.80
CA ARG A 22 7.79 8.90 -2.97
C ARG A 22 6.82 9.17 -1.83
N PHE A 23 5.51 9.09 -2.06
CA PHE A 23 4.51 9.24 -1.00
C PHE A 23 4.74 8.22 0.13
N TYR A 24 4.93 6.93 -0.19
CA TYR A 24 5.17 5.90 0.83
C TYR A 24 6.55 6.04 1.51
N GLU A 25 7.56 6.53 0.80
CA GLU A 25 8.87 6.85 1.38
C GLU A 25 8.76 7.99 2.39
N GLU A 26 8.14 9.10 2.01
CA GLU A 26 8.06 10.32 2.81
C GLU A 26 7.08 10.19 3.99
N GLN A 27 5.92 9.55 3.79
CA GLN A 27 4.90 9.47 4.83
C GLN A 27 5.09 8.30 5.80
N PHE A 28 5.60 7.17 5.31
CA PHE A 28 5.68 5.94 6.10
C PHE A 28 7.09 5.42 6.33
N GLY A 29 8.11 6.07 5.75
CA GLY A 29 9.49 5.62 5.88
C GLY A 29 9.77 4.30 5.15
N CYS A 30 9.02 4.00 4.11
CA CYS A 30 9.33 2.87 3.23
C CYS A 30 10.66 3.12 2.52
N ILE A 31 11.49 2.10 2.34
CA ILE A 31 12.85 2.24 1.81
C ILE A 31 12.95 1.59 0.43
N PRO A 32 13.33 2.33 -0.62
CA PRO A 32 13.54 1.77 -1.95
C PRO A 32 14.53 0.61 -1.96
N VAL A 33 14.19 -0.44 -2.69
CA VAL A 33 15.03 -1.63 -2.90
C VAL A 33 15.47 -1.67 -4.36
N PRO A 34 16.67 -1.16 -4.70
CA PRO A 34 17.15 -1.14 -6.05
C PRO A 34 17.41 -2.56 -6.61
N PRO A 35 17.48 -2.71 -7.95
CA PRO A 35 17.21 -1.69 -8.95
C PRO A 35 15.70 -1.44 -9.16
N GLU A 36 15.35 -0.30 -9.79
CA GLU A 36 14.00 -0.12 -10.36
C GLU A 36 13.71 -1.24 -11.36
N ARG A 37 12.42 -1.54 -11.53
CA ARG A 37 11.97 -2.59 -12.47
C ARG A 37 11.58 -1.95 -13.79
N ASP A 38 12.01 -2.57 -14.89
CA ASP A 38 11.60 -2.25 -16.26
C ASP A 38 11.55 -3.57 -17.03
N PHE A 39 10.38 -4.15 -17.16
CA PHE A 39 10.15 -5.44 -17.76
C PHE A 39 9.25 -5.35 -18.97
N LYS A 40 9.58 -6.12 -20.02
CA LYS A 40 8.80 -6.29 -21.24
C LYS A 40 9.16 -7.60 -21.93
N GLY A 41 8.37 -7.97 -22.95
CA GLY A 41 8.64 -9.13 -23.79
C GLY A 41 7.82 -10.36 -23.41
N SER A 42 8.05 -11.44 -24.13
CA SER A 42 7.19 -12.63 -24.13
C SER A 42 7.03 -13.31 -22.76
N ASP A 43 8.05 -13.25 -21.93
CA ASP A 43 7.96 -13.85 -20.57
C ASP A 43 7.03 -13.07 -19.66
N LEU A 44 7.08 -11.72 -19.73
CA LEU A 44 6.14 -10.87 -19.01
C LEU A 44 4.71 -11.07 -19.53
N GLU A 45 4.52 -11.09 -20.86
CA GLU A 45 3.21 -11.33 -21.47
C GLU A 45 2.61 -12.66 -21.05
N ARG A 46 3.39 -13.73 -21.07
CA ARG A 46 2.94 -15.07 -20.64
C ARG A 46 2.65 -15.12 -19.14
N GLY A 47 3.51 -14.49 -18.33
CA GLY A 47 3.37 -14.48 -16.88
C GLY A 47 2.17 -13.66 -16.39
N THR A 48 1.88 -12.56 -17.06
CA THR A 48 0.74 -11.67 -16.73
C THR A 48 -0.56 -12.02 -17.44
N GLY A 49 -0.47 -12.75 -18.58
CA GLY A 49 -1.60 -12.98 -19.45
C GLY A 49 -2.05 -11.73 -20.24
N ILE A 50 -1.22 -10.69 -20.31
CA ILE A 50 -1.52 -9.43 -20.99
C ILE A 50 -0.62 -9.31 -22.23
N PRO A 51 -1.16 -9.44 -23.46
CA PRO A 51 -0.38 -9.25 -24.66
C PRO A 51 0.21 -7.83 -24.76
N GLY A 52 1.48 -7.71 -25.11
CA GLY A 52 2.18 -6.43 -25.21
C GLY A 52 2.40 -5.73 -23.88
N ALA A 53 2.35 -6.45 -22.75
CA ALA A 53 2.61 -5.86 -21.44
C ALA A 53 4.03 -5.31 -21.33
N GLU A 54 4.11 -4.09 -20.81
CA GLU A 54 5.35 -3.49 -20.29
C GLU A 54 5.04 -2.99 -18.88
N LEU A 55 5.94 -3.22 -17.93
CA LEU A 55 5.78 -2.70 -16.58
C LEU A 55 7.06 -2.02 -16.10
N ARG A 56 6.86 -0.95 -15.31
CA ARG A 56 7.92 -0.22 -14.60
C ARG A 56 7.52 0.00 -13.17
N GLY A 57 8.51 0.09 -12.30
CA GLY A 57 8.23 0.38 -10.90
C GLY A 57 9.37 0.09 -9.95
N ALA A 58 9.03 0.06 -8.68
CA ALA A 58 9.97 -0.16 -7.59
C ALA A 58 9.40 -1.11 -6.53
N HIS A 59 10.31 -1.68 -5.77
CA HIS A 59 10.00 -2.31 -4.50
C HIS A 59 10.41 -1.38 -3.37
N LEU A 60 9.54 -1.20 -2.39
CA LEU A 60 9.83 -0.47 -1.17
C LEU A 60 9.78 -1.42 0.01
N ARG A 61 10.85 -1.48 0.81
CA ARG A 61 10.84 -2.23 2.06
C ARG A 61 9.87 -1.57 3.04
N LEU A 62 8.97 -2.35 3.61
CA LEU A 62 8.02 -1.86 4.60
C LEU A 62 8.73 -1.55 5.94
N PRO A 63 8.32 -0.49 6.66
CA PRO A 63 8.87 -0.16 7.97
C PRO A 63 8.54 -1.23 9.00
N GLY A 64 9.34 -1.30 10.08
CA GLY A 64 9.13 -2.24 11.19
C GLY A 64 9.61 -3.67 10.93
N HIS A 65 10.18 -3.94 9.75
CA HIS A 65 10.76 -5.23 9.36
C HIS A 65 12.26 -5.09 9.09
N GLY A 66 13.01 -6.16 9.29
CA GLY A 66 14.44 -6.21 8.95
C GLY A 66 14.69 -6.20 7.44
N ALA A 67 15.96 -6.32 7.04
CA ALA A 67 16.39 -6.27 5.64
C ALA A 67 15.68 -7.29 4.71
N GLU A 68 15.29 -8.42 5.26
CA GLU A 68 14.57 -9.51 4.57
C GLU A 68 13.05 -9.43 4.75
N GLY A 69 12.53 -8.30 5.26
CA GLY A 69 11.10 -8.10 5.46
C GLY A 69 10.33 -7.98 4.15
N PRO A 70 8.99 -8.08 4.21
CA PRO A 70 8.14 -7.93 3.04
C PRO A 70 8.26 -6.54 2.42
N THR A 71 7.96 -6.45 1.12
CA THR A 71 7.99 -5.20 0.38
C THR A 71 6.60 -4.76 -0.07
N LEU A 72 6.46 -3.49 -0.35
CA LEU A 72 5.40 -2.91 -1.14
C LEU A 72 5.95 -2.73 -2.56
N GLU A 73 5.38 -3.42 -3.55
CA GLU A 73 5.67 -3.17 -4.95
C GLU A 73 4.74 -2.09 -5.48
N ILE A 74 5.28 -1.14 -6.21
CA ILE A 74 4.49 -0.11 -6.89
C ILE A 74 4.87 -0.14 -8.35
N PHE A 75 3.92 -0.57 -9.19
CA PHE A 75 4.14 -0.76 -10.61
C PHE A 75 3.14 0.05 -11.46
N ASN A 76 3.61 0.46 -12.63
CA ASN A 76 2.79 1.00 -13.71
C ASN A 76 2.89 0.06 -14.91
N TYR A 77 1.75 -0.22 -15.53
CA TYR A 77 1.70 -0.90 -16.82
C TYR A 77 1.45 0.10 -17.95
N ASN A 78 1.97 -0.19 -19.14
CA ASN A 78 1.66 0.57 -20.35
C ASN A 78 0.17 0.52 -20.72
N ILE A 79 -0.56 -0.50 -20.24
CA ILE A 79 -2.01 -0.68 -20.43
C ILE A 79 -2.66 -0.77 -19.06
N LEU A 80 -3.38 0.28 -18.65
CA LEU A 80 -4.11 0.32 -17.38
C LEU A 80 -5.60 0.07 -17.60
N LYS A 81 -6.23 -0.63 -16.66
CA LYS A 81 -7.69 -0.69 -16.53
C LYS A 81 -8.17 0.46 -15.66
N GLU A 82 -9.43 0.86 -15.85
CA GLU A 82 -10.07 1.81 -14.95
C GLU A 82 -10.11 1.30 -13.53
N LYS A 83 -9.80 2.18 -12.59
CA LYS A 83 -9.94 1.91 -11.17
C LYS A 83 -11.37 2.26 -10.75
N PRO A 84 -12.08 1.33 -10.09
CA PRO A 84 -13.40 1.64 -9.55
C PRO A 84 -13.28 2.64 -8.37
N ASP A 85 -14.38 3.33 -8.06
CA ASP A 85 -14.46 4.26 -6.93
C ASP A 85 -14.01 3.63 -5.62
N VAL A 86 -13.49 4.45 -4.72
CA VAL A 86 -13.04 4.01 -3.38
C VAL A 86 -14.22 3.43 -2.60
N ALA A 87 -14.05 2.20 -2.10
CA ALA A 87 -15.04 1.54 -1.27
C ALA A 87 -14.35 0.54 -0.33
N VAL A 88 -14.41 0.80 0.96
CA VAL A 88 -13.79 -0.04 2.01
C VAL A 88 -14.47 -1.39 2.18
N ASN A 89 -15.70 -1.54 1.70
CA ASN A 89 -16.52 -2.75 1.79
C ASN A 89 -16.63 -3.53 0.48
N ARG A 90 -15.75 -3.25 -0.50
CA ARG A 90 -15.69 -4.02 -1.74
C ARG A 90 -14.94 -5.33 -1.51
N PRO A 91 -15.49 -6.49 -1.97
CA PRO A 91 -14.75 -7.74 -1.91
C PRO A 91 -13.39 -7.67 -2.63
N GLY A 92 -12.34 -8.24 -2.05
CA GLY A 92 -10.98 -8.22 -2.55
C GLY A 92 -9.99 -7.67 -1.53
N PHE A 93 -8.89 -7.09 -1.99
CA PHE A 93 -7.96 -6.38 -1.10
C PHE A 93 -8.62 -5.11 -0.57
N GLY A 94 -8.77 -5.02 0.75
CA GLY A 94 -9.45 -3.91 1.40
C GLY A 94 -8.52 -2.70 1.57
N HIS A 95 -7.43 -2.88 2.31
CA HIS A 95 -6.49 -1.81 2.66
C HIS A 95 -5.11 -2.37 3.03
N ILE A 96 -4.12 -1.48 3.09
CA ILE A 96 -2.87 -1.70 3.81
C ILE A 96 -2.91 -0.94 5.13
N ALA A 97 -2.41 -1.52 6.23
CA ALA A 97 -2.45 -0.90 7.55
C ALA A 97 -1.05 -0.49 8.03
N PHE A 98 -0.95 0.71 8.63
CA PHE A 98 0.24 1.18 9.31
C PHE A 98 -0.07 1.50 10.77
N VAL A 99 0.74 0.97 11.67
CA VAL A 99 0.72 1.36 13.08
C VAL A 99 1.49 2.67 13.22
N VAL A 100 0.84 3.68 13.79
CA VAL A 100 1.40 5.02 13.98
C VAL A 100 1.29 5.44 15.45
N ASN A 101 2.10 6.41 15.88
CA ASN A 101 2.07 6.89 17.26
C ASN A 101 0.83 7.75 17.55
N ASP A 102 0.43 8.57 16.59
CA ASP A 102 -0.71 9.49 16.71
C ASP A 102 -1.53 9.47 15.42
N VAL A 103 -2.72 8.91 15.50
CA VAL A 103 -3.59 8.71 14.33
C VAL A 103 -4.12 10.03 13.76
N PRO A 104 -4.60 11.01 14.57
CA PRO A 104 -4.98 12.33 14.05
C PRO A 104 -3.87 13.02 13.27
N SER A 105 -2.66 13.11 13.85
CA SER A 105 -1.52 13.77 13.17
C SER A 105 -1.09 13.03 11.90
N ALA A 106 -1.07 11.70 11.91
CA ALA A 106 -0.77 10.91 10.73
C ALA A 106 -1.80 11.09 9.62
N ARG A 107 -3.09 11.18 9.98
CA ARG A 107 -4.17 11.49 9.03
C ARG A 107 -3.93 12.85 8.35
N GLU A 108 -3.65 13.89 9.11
CA GLU A 108 -3.40 15.23 8.54
C GLU A 108 -2.17 15.22 7.61
N ALA A 109 -1.11 14.50 7.96
CA ALA A 109 0.08 14.36 7.10
C ALA A 109 -0.28 13.68 5.76
N VAL A 110 -1.03 12.59 5.79
CA VAL A 110 -1.49 11.90 4.58
C VAL A 110 -2.35 12.80 3.70
N LEU A 111 -3.28 13.57 4.29
CA LEU A 111 -4.13 14.50 3.54
C LEU A 111 -3.31 15.64 2.92
N ALA A 112 -2.35 16.20 3.65
CA ALA A 112 -1.45 17.23 3.15
C ALA A 112 -0.55 16.73 2.00
N ALA A 113 -0.24 15.43 1.98
CA ALA A 113 0.54 14.76 0.94
C ALA A 113 -0.29 14.28 -0.27
N GLY A 114 -1.56 14.69 -0.38
CA GLY A 114 -2.43 14.39 -1.51
C GLY A 114 -3.33 13.17 -1.34
N GLY A 115 -3.32 12.51 -0.19
CA GLY A 115 -4.32 11.52 0.17
C GLY A 115 -5.70 12.12 0.44
N GLN A 116 -6.71 11.29 0.61
CA GLN A 116 -8.08 11.73 0.85
C GLN A 116 -8.67 11.09 2.11
N ALA A 117 -9.57 11.82 2.77
CA ALA A 117 -10.33 11.28 3.88
C ALA A 117 -11.35 10.25 3.37
N VAL A 118 -11.48 9.13 4.10
CA VAL A 118 -12.51 8.10 3.84
C VAL A 118 -13.47 8.02 5.02
N GLY A 119 -12.95 8.08 6.25
CA GLY A 119 -13.74 8.03 7.48
C GLY A 119 -13.23 9.03 8.51
N GLU A 120 -13.85 8.96 9.69
CA GLU A 120 -13.45 9.75 10.86
C GLU A 120 -12.53 8.93 11.78
N VAL A 121 -11.70 9.63 12.55
CA VAL A 121 -10.88 8.98 13.59
C VAL A 121 -11.80 8.49 14.71
N VAL A 122 -11.75 7.21 14.99
CA VAL A 122 -12.55 6.57 16.05
C VAL A 122 -11.68 5.73 16.96
N THR A 123 -12.12 5.56 18.20
CA THR A 123 -11.52 4.64 19.16
C THR A 123 -12.52 3.57 19.56
N LEU A 124 -12.13 2.32 19.37
CA LEU A 124 -12.93 1.16 19.75
C LEU A 124 -12.25 0.42 20.91
N THR A 125 -13.03 -0.14 21.81
CA THR A 125 -12.55 -1.05 22.85
C THR A 125 -12.81 -2.49 22.39
N THR A 126 -11.77 -3.30 22.35
CA THR A 126 -11.88 -4.72 21.99
C THR A 126 -12.48 -5.52 23.14
N ALA A 127 -12.99 -6.71 22.86
CA ALA A 127 -13.50 -7.62 23.91
C ALA A 127 -12.45 -7.97 24.99
N ALA A 128 -11.16 -7.86 24.67
CA ALA A 128 -10.05 -8.05 25.60
C ALA A 128 -9.67 -6.80 26.39
N GLY A 129 -10.39 -5.68 26.21
CA GLY A 129 -10.18 -4.42 26.95
C GLY A 129 -9.11 -3.51 26.33
N SER A 130 -8.38 -3.92 25.31
CA SER A 130 -7.46 -3.04 24.58
C SER A 130 -8.23 -2.03 23.74
N LYS A 131 -7.67 -0.84 23.57
CA LYS A 131 -8.25 0.19 22.71
C LYS A 131 -7.46 0.29 21.41
N VAL A 132 -8.17 0.43 20.29
CA VAL A 132 -7.60 0.77 18.99
C VAL A 132 -8.20 2.10 18.54
N THR A 133 -7.32 3.05 18.27
CA THR A 133 -7.68 4.30 17.56
C THR A 133 -7.27 4.14 16.11
N TRP A 134 -8.18 4.41 15.18
CA TRP A 134 -7.93 4.15 13.77
C TRP A 134 -8.75 5.05 12.85
N VAL A 135 -8.35 5.11 11.59
CA VAL A 135 -9.06 5.80 10.52
C VAL A 135 -8.68 5.20 9.17
N TYR A 136 -9.60 5.22 8.21
CA TYR A 136 -9.27 5.02 6.81
C TYR A 136 -9.02 6.35 6.10
N VAL A 137 -7.98 6.36 5.29
CA VAL A 137 -7.62 7.41 4.34
C VAL A 137 -7.28 6.74 3.00
N THR A 138 -7.01 7.51 1.95
CA THR A 138 -6.38 6.96 0.75
C THR A 138 -4.98 7.53 0.54
N ASP A 139 -4.17 6.83 -0.24
CA ASP A 139 -3.02 7.43 -0.90
C ASP A 139 -3.48 8.34 -2.07
N PRO A 140 -2.57 9.06 -2.74
CA PRO A 140 -2.91 9.93 -3.88
C PRO A 140 -3.56 9.23 -5.08
N GLU A 141 -3.37 7.92 -5.21
CA GLU A 141 -3.95 7.09 -6.27
C GLU A 141 -5.26 6.41 -5.83
N GLY A 142 -5.76 6.69 -4.61
CA GLY A 142 -7.02 6.17 -4.08
C GLY A 142 -6.94 4.74 -3.55
N ASN A 143 -5.77 4.23 -3.15
CA ASN A 143 -5.68 2.98 -2.42
C ASN A 143 -5.94 3.24 -0.94
N VAL A 144 -6.77 2.40 -0.32
CA VAL A 144 -7.16 2.60 1.07
C VAL A 144 -6.02 2.22 2.01
N ILE A 145 -5.76 3.11 2.96
CA ILE A 145 -4.78 2.94 4.05
C ILE A 145 -5.53 3.00 5.37
N GLU A 146 -5.27 2.05 6.26
CA GLU A 146 -5.66 2.15 7.66
C GLU A 146 -4.49 2.71 8.47
N LEU A 147 -4.73 3.80 9.19
CA LEU A 147 -3.83 4.31 10.21
C LEU A 147 -4.35 3.86 11.57
N GLN A 148 -3.53 3.20 12.37
CA GLN A 148 -3.98 2.66 13.65
C GLN A 148 -2.93 2.84 14.75
N SER A 149 -3.42 2.99 16.00
CA SER A 149 -2.61 2.93 17.22
C SER A 149 -3.32 2.11 18.29
N TRP A 150 -2.55 1.41 19.11
CA TRP A 150 -3.05 0.53 20.14
C TRP A 150 -2.65 0.99 21.53
N SER A 151 -3.57 0.94 22.48
CA SER A 151 -3.31 1.18 23.90
C SER A 151 -4.03 0.14 24.77
N LYS A 152 -3.49 -0.04 25.98
CA LYS A 152 -4.11 -0.88 27.01
C LYS A 152 -5.17 -0.11 27.78
#